data_45fc63a20dd97106dc16436eef33f735
#
_entry.id   45fc63a20dd97106dc16436eef33f735
#
_cell.length_a   1.000
_cell.length_b   1.000
_cell.length_c   1.000
_cell.angle_alpha   90.00
_cell.angle_beta   90.00
_cell.angle_gamma   90.00
#
_symmetry.space_group_name_H-M   'P 1'
#
loop_
_entity.id
_entity.type
_entity.pdbx_description
1 polymer ?
#
loop_
_entity_poly.entity_id
_entity_poly.type
_entity_poly.pdbx_seq_one_letter_code
_entity_poly.pdbx_strand_id
1 'polypeptide(L)'
;MRNLLLGFALVTTILSSCNKEKFCKNSTCGTIVDDEITFDAAGNACYSLSIKNKCSDNVKTFCFDYSTWFDGNIGEEFCVEGTTPW
;
A
#
# COMPACT_ATOMS: atom_id res chain seq x y z
N MET A 1 -16.08 27.18 30.48
CA MET A 1 -16.98 26.98 29.35
C MET A 1 -16.26 26.64 28.08
N ARG A 2 -15.46 27.55 27.64
CA ARG A 2 -14.78 27.35 26.37
C ARG A 2 -13.80 26.19 26.41
N ASN A 3 -13.27 25.90 27.57
CA ASN A 3 -12.31 24.82 27.70
C ASN A 3 -12.90 23.46 27.34
N LEU A 4 -14.17 23.32 27.57
CA LEU A 4 -14.83 22.08 27.28
C LEU A 4 -14.80 21.77 25.79
N LEU A 5 -14.93 22.80 24.98
CA LEU A 5 -14.93 22.62 23.54
C LEU A 5 -13.61 22.09 23.05
N LEU A 6 -12.55 22.56 23.67
CA LEU A 6 -11.23 22.10 23.27
C LEU A 6 -11.04 20.62 23.52
N GLY A 7 -11.58 20.15 24.62
CA GLY A 7 -11.49 18.73 24.93
C GLY A 7 -12.18 17.87 23.90
N PHE A 8 -13.29 18.33 23.40
CA PHE A 8 -14.02 17.56 22.40
C PHE A 8 -13.24 17.40 21.13
N ALA A 9 -12.55 18.42 20.73
CA ALA A 9 -11.79 18.36 19.50
C ALA A 9 -10.73 17.27 19.55
N LEU A 10 -10.08 17.12 20.67
CA LEU A 10 -9.06 16.11 20.82
C LEU A 10 -9.61 14.72 20.70
N VAL A 11 -10.75 14.48 21.32
CA VAL A 11 -11.37 13.17 21.28
C VAL A 11 -11.72 12.79 19.85
N THR A 12 -12.25 13.74 19.11
CA THR A 12 -12.63 13.50 17.73
C THR A 12 -11.45 13.05 16.89
N THR A 13 -10.30 13.66 17.10
CA THR A 13 -9.11 13.31 16.35
C THR A 13 -8.71 11.87 16.58
N ILE A 14 -8.77 11.41 17.80
CA ILE A 14 -8.40 10.05 18.12
C ILE A 14 -9.32 9.05 17.43
N LEU A 15 -10.60 9.32 17.41
CA LEU A 15 -11.56 8.45 16.79
C LEU A 15 -11.30 8.31 15.30
N SER A 16 -10.87 9.36 14.67
CA SER A 16 -10.58 9.30 13.24
C SER A 16 -9.50 8.28 12.94
N SER A 17 -8.49 8.21 13.77
CA SER A 17 -7.41 7.25 13.57
C SER A 17 -7.91 5.82 13.61
N CYS A 18 -8.77 5.51 14.56
CA CYS A 18 -9.30 4.17 14.68
C CYS A 18 -10.15 3.79 13.48
N ASN A 19 -10.95 4.70 13.00
CA ASN A 19 -11.79 4.42 11.84
C ASN A 19 -10.99 4.10 10.60
N LYS A 20 -9.83 4.70 10.50
CA LYS A 20 -8.99 4.49 9.34
C LYS A 20 -8.62 3.02 9.17
N GLU A 21 -8.33 2.34 10.25
CA GLU A 21 -7.96 0.93 10.17
C GLU A 21 -9.09 0.07 9.65
N LYS A 22 -10.30 0.40 10.02
CA LYS A 22 -11.43 -0.39 9.56
C LYS A 22 -11.67 -0.28 8.08
N PHE A 23 -11.36 0.85 7.49
CA PHE A 23 -11.57 1.06 6.07
C PHE A 23 -10.50 0.40 5.21
N CYS A 24 -9.46 -0.09 5.83
CA CYS A 24 -8.38 -0.71 5.09
C CYS A 24 -8.61 -2.16 4.74
N LYS A 25 -9.73 -2.70 5.12
CA LYS A 25 -10.00 -4.11 4.91
C LYS A 25 -10.06 -4.46 3.43
N ASN A 26 -9.46 -5.57 3.06
CA ASN A 26 -9.51 -6.11 1.69
C ASN A 26 -8.92 -5.19 0.64
N SER A 27 -7.92 -4.42 1.00
CA SER A 27 -7.27 -3.54 0.05
C SER A 27 -6.22 -4.29 -0.77
N THR A 28 -6.11 -3.94 -2.06
CA THR A 28 -5.02 -4.43 -2.90
C THR A 28 -4.05 -3.29 -3.22
N CYS A 29 -4.07 -2.25 -2.41
CA CYS A 29 -3.20 -1.09 -2.57
C CYS A 29 -2.16 -1.06 -1.47
N GLY A 30 -1.03 -0.45 -1.78
CA GLY A 30 0.02 -0.29 -0.79
C GLY A 30 1.11 0.63 -1.28
N THR A 31 2.23 0.61 -0.57
CA THR A 31 3.38 1.44 -0.89
C THR A 31 4.44 0.59 -1.55
N ILE A 32 5.00 1.07 -2.66
CA ILE A 32 6.11 0.40 -3.31
C ILE A 32 7.34 0.54 -2.43
N VAL A 33 7.89 -0.58 -1.96
CA VAL A 33 9.04 -0.56 -1.05
C VAL A 33 10.30 -1.08 -1.72
N ASP A 34 10.20 -1.72 -2.87
CA ASP A 34 11.38 -2.23 -3.58
C ASP A 34 11.03 -2.46 -5.04
N ASP A 35 12.04 -2.40 -5.92
CA ASP A 35 11.88 -2.74 -7.32
C ASP A 35 13.09 -3.54 -7.77
N GLU A 36 12.88 -4.43 -8.74
CA GLU A 36 13.92 -5.36 -9.14
C GLU A 36 13.60 -5.94 -10.50
N ILE A 37 14.63 -6.30 -11.25
CA ILE A 37 14.48 -7.06 -12.49
C ILE A 37 15.10 -8.41 -12.26
N THR A 38 14.30 -9.47 -12.39
CA THR A 38 14.78 -10.84 -12.22
C THR A 38 14.47 -11.62 -13.47
N PHE A 39 15.08 -12.82 -13.60
CA PHE A 39 14.88 -13.68 -14.75
C PHE A 39 14.54 -15.08 -14.27
N ASP A 40 13.60 -15.72 -14.97
CA ASP A 40 13.27 -17.11 -14.63
C ASP A 40 14.25 -18.06 -15.35
N ALA A 41 14.03 -19.36 -15.18
CA ALA A 41 14.92 -20.37 -15.73
C ALA A 41 14.94 -20.35 -17.28
N ALA A 42 13.87 -19.87 -17.88
CA ALA A 42 13.78 -19.77 -19.33
C ALA A 42 14.36 -18.45 -19.86
N GLY A 43 14.80 -17.58 -18.99
CA GLY A 43 15.38 -16.30 -19.40
C GLY A 43 14.38 -15.17 -19.55
N ASN A 44 13.14 -15.37 -19.13
CA ASN A 44 12.12 -14.33 -19.22
C ASN A 44 12.30 -13.34 -18.07
N ALA A 45 12.22 -12.04 -18.40
CA ALA A 45 12.39 -11.01 -17.41
C ALA A 45 11.11 -10.81 -16.58
N CYS A 46 11.30 -10.62 -15.27
CA CYS A 46 10.23 -10.23 -14.38
C CYS A 46 10.55 -8.84 -13.85
N TYR A 47 9.75 -7.87 -14.25
CA TYR A 47 9.89 -6.51 -13.76
C TYR A 47 9.05 -6.40 -12.50
N SER A 48 9.70 -6.52 -11.36
CA SER A 48 8.98 -6.70 -10.10
C SER A 48 8.92 -5.44 -9.26
N LEU A 49 7.79 -5.29 -8.59
CA LEU A 49 7.61 -4.29 -7.55
C LEU A 49 7.15 -5.02 -6.30
N SER A 50 7.79 -4.69 -5.19
CA SER A 50 7.38 -5.22 -3.89
C SER A 50 6.53 -4.16 -3.23
N ILE A 51 5.33 -4.54 -2.83
CA ILE A 51 4.33 -3.60 -2.36
C ILE A 51 3.88 -3.99 -0.97
N LYS A 52 4.00 -3.04 -0.06
CA LYS A 52 3.58 -3.24 1.33
C LYS A 52 2.13 -2.81 1.44
N ASN A 53 1.25 -3.77 1.70
CA ASN A 53 -0.18 -3.53 1.77
C ASN A 53 -0.48 -2.50 2.85
N LYS A 54 -1.29 -1.49 2.51
CA LYS A 54 -1.55 -0.41 3.45
C LYS A 54 -2.41 -0.84 4.62
N CYS A 55 -3.04 -2.00 4.53
CA CYS A 55 -3.93 -2.46 5.59
C CYS A 55 -3.29 -3.54 6.45
N SER A 56 -2.62 -4.50 5.84
CA SER A 56 -2.03 -5.63 6.57
C SER A 56 -0.56 -5.43 6.91
N ASP A 57 0.10 -4.49 6.23
CA ASP A 57 1.55 -4.29 6.30
C ASP A 57 2.35 -5.44 5.73
N ASN A 58 1.69 -6.41 5.11
CA ASN A 58 2.40 -7.50 4.44
C ASN A 58 2.98 -7.00 3.13
N VAL A 59 4.16 -7.53 2.79
CA VAL A 59 4.83 -7.18 1.54
C VAL A 59 4.70 -8.35 0.57
N LYS A 60 4.31 -8.05 -0.66
CA LYS A 60 4.24 -9.07 -1.71
C LYS A 60 4.87 -8.52 -2.97
N THR A 61 5.58 -9.38 -3.68
CA THR A 61 6.28 -9.01 -4.90
C THR A 61 5.48 -9.50 -6.11
N PHE A 62 5.29 -8.59 -7.07
CA PHE A 62 4.52 -8.89 -8.29
C PHE A 62 5.38 -8.60 -9.50
N CYS A 63 5.12 -9.31 -10.59
CA CYS A 63 5.74 -9.01 -11.88
C CYS A 63 4.78 -8.17 -12.71
N PHE A 64 5.31 -7.16 -13.38
CA PHE A 64 4.52 -6.27 -14.22
C PHE A 64 5.16 -6.16 -15.59
N ASP A 65 4.47 -5.52 -16.52
CA ASP A 65 5.09 -5.18 -17.79
C ASP A 65 6.07 -4.02 -17.56
N TYR A 66 6.95 -3.83 -18.52
CA TYR A 66 8.03 -2.87 -18.35
C TYR A 66 7.51 -1.45 -18.09
N SER A 67 6.49 -1.02 -18.82
CA SER A 67 6.01 0.35 -18.68
C SER A 67 5.40 0.60 -17.30
N THR A 68 4.64 -0.36 -16.80
CA THR A 68 4.04 -0.24 -15.46
C THR A 68 5.15 -0.19 -14.40
N TRP A 69 6.14 -1.08 -14.54
CA TRP A 69 7.25 -1.15 -13.60
C TRP A 69 8.08 0.13 -13.63
N PHE A 70 8.32 0.66 -14.82
CA PHE A 70 9.14 1.86 -14.98
C PHE A 70 8.48 3.08 -14.35
N ASP A 71 7.16 3.16 -14.41
CA ASP A 71 6.42 4.29 -13.87
C ASP A 71 6.25 4.19 -12.35
N GLY A 72 6.45 3.03 -11.75
CA GLY A 72 6.28 2.85 -10.32
C GLY A 72 7.54 3.22 -9.58
N ASN A 73 7.43 4.17 -8.65
CA ASN A 73 8.58 4.64 -7.88
C ASN A 73 8.46 4.21 -6.43
N ILE A 74 9.60 3.88 -5.83
CA ILE A 74 9.64 3.50 -4.42
C ILE A 74 9.09 4.65 -3.59
N GLY A 75 8.19 4.33 -2.68
CA GLY A 75 7.54 5.31 -1.82
C GLY A 75 6.19 5.76 -2.32
N GLU A 76 5.83 5.43 -3.56
CA GLU A 76 4.54 5.79 -4.12
C GLU A 76 3.49 4.75 -3.79
N GLU A 77 2.25 5.18 -3.80
CA GLU A 77 1.13 4.27 -3.60
C GLU A 77 0.79 3.59 -4.94
N PHE A 78 0.50 2.30 -4.88
CA PHE A 78 0.19 1.52 -6.05
C PHE A 78 -0.92 0.51 -5.71
N CYS A 79 -1.88 0.37 -6.60
CA CYS A 79 -2.96 -0.61 -6.45
C CYS A 79 -2.79 -1.69 -7.49
N VAL A 80 -2.85 -2.95 -7.07
CA VAL A 80 -2.68 -4.09 -7.95
C VAL A 80 -4.04 -4.63 -8.32
N GLU A 81 -4.29 -4.77 -9.62
CA GLU A 81 -5.55 -5.30 -10.10
C GLU A 81 -5.44 -6.79 -10.34
N GLY A 82 -6.57 -7.49 -10.24
CA GLY A 82 -6.63 -8.90 -10.56
C GLY A 82 -5.98 -9.81 -9.53
N THR A 83 -5.78 -9.33 -8.33
CA THR A 83 -5.20 -10.14 -7.27
C THR A 83 -6.05 -10.03 -6.00
N THR A 84 -5.80 -10.96 -5.06
CA THR A 84 -6.44 -10.89 -3.77
C THR A 84 -5.59 -10.04 -2.83
N PRO A 85 -6.20 -9.48 -1.78
CA PRO A 85 -5.42 -8.73 -0.78
C PRO A 85 -4.39 -9.64 -0.10
N TRP A 86 -3.31 -9.06 0.27
CA TRP A 86 -2.23 -9.82 0.91
C TRP A 86 -1.86 -9.27 2.27
#